data_f975c4da96b8d06d72773bea639d798d
#
_entry.id   f975c4da96b8d06d72773bea639d798d
#
_cell.length_a   1.000
_cell.length_b   1.000
_cell.length_c   1.000
_cell.angle_alpha   90.00
_cell.angle_beta   90.00
_cell.angle_gamma   90.00
#
_symmetry.space_group_name_H-M   'P 1'
#
loop_
_entity.id
_entity.type
_entity.pdbx_description
1 polymer ?
#
loop_
_entity_poly.entity_id
_entity_poly.type
_entity_poly.pdbx_seq_one_letter_code
_entity_poly.pdbx_strand_id
1 'polypeptide(L)'
;MPNHCYQQVHLRGPRNLIKEIYEHLKRTDPMFCQLVKPMPFEMNVKPKVSKQGHAIPAWYDWRCENWGTKWEVCDVQFTEEELTFIGNPYQDGCEAEFGFHCWTAWGPPVPVWDALVDLGISVDADYQDEGGMFEGRYVNGEDETWEPELDEEDLEDA
;
A
#
# COMPACT_ATOMS: atom_id res chain seq x y z
N MET A 1 19.46 -0.32 -6.10
CA MET A 1 18.37 -0.19 -5.08
C MET A 1 17.14 0.42 -5.73
N PRO A 2 15.97 -0.16 -5.53
CA PRO A 2 14.76 0.46 -6.05
C PRO A 2 14.44 1.75 -5.30
N ASN A 3 13.83 2.70 -6.00
CA ASN A 3 13.30 3.87 -5.36
C ASN A 3 12.12 3.47 -4.45
N HIS A 4 12.00 4.13 -3.33
CA HIS A 4 10.86 3.94 -2.45
C HIS A 4 9.70 4.83 -2.89
N CYS A 5 8.50 4.32 -2.75
CA CYS A 5 7.28 5.10 -2.93
C CYS A 5 6.69 5.38 -1.55
N TYR A 6 6.61 6.65 -1.20
CA TYR A 6 6.03 7.08 0.06
C TYR A 6 4.52 7.19 -0.08
N GLN A 7 3.79 6.74 0.94
CA GLN A 7 2.32 6.78 0.93
C GLN A 7 1.79 7.30 2.24
N GLN A 8 0.70 8.05 2.13
CA GLN A 8 -0.14 8.42 3.26
C GLN A 8 -1.52 7.84 2.97
N VAL A 9 -1.95 6.88 3.79
CA VAL A 9 -3.15 6.08 3.54
C VAL A 9 -4.15 6.28 4.66
N HIS A 10 -5.41 6.47 4.28
CA HIS A 10 -6.54 6.51 5.21
C HIS A 10 -7.51 5.39 4.85
N LEU A 11 -7.84 4.56 5.82
CA LEU A 11 -8.77 3.44 5.66
C LEU A 11 -9.98 3.62 6.56
N ARG A 12 -11.17 3.36 5.99
CA ARG A 12 -12.43 3.40 6.72
C ARG A 12 -13.31 2.25 6.24
N GLY A 13 -13.94 1.54 7.15
CA GLY A 13 -14.81 0.44 6.79
C GLY A 13 -15.32 -0.33 8.00
N PRO A 14 -15.81 -1.58 7.77
CA PRO A 14 -16.35 -2.39 8.85
C PRO A 14 -15.35 -2.52 10.01
N ARG A 15 -15.83 -2.27 11.22
CA ARG A 15 -14.99 -2.24 12.43
C ARG A 15 -14.06 -3.44 12.56
N ASN A 16 -14.58 -4.64 12.37
CA ASN A 16 -13.79 -5.86 12.57
C ASN A 16 -12.65 -5.98 11.57
N LEU A 17 -12.89 -5.61 10.31
CA LEU A 17 -11.86 -5.65 9.26
C LEU A 17 -10.79 -4.58 9.51
N ILE A 18 -11.22 -3.37 9.83
CA ILE A 18 -10.29 -2.25 10.09
C ILE A 18 -9.44 -2.55 11.32
N LYS A 19 -10.05 -3.10 12.37
CA LYS A 19 -9.32 -3.46 13.60
C LYS A 19 -8.27 -4.53 13.32
N GLU A 20 -8.60 -5.54 12.53
CA GLU A 20 -7.67 -6.61 12.16
C GLU A 20 -6.46 -6.04 11.38
N ILE A 21 -6.72 -5.18 10.40
CA ILE A 21 -5.65 -4.54 9.61
C ILE A 21 -4.78 -3.66 10.51
N TYR A 22 -5.41 -2.86 11.37
CA TYR A 22 -4.70 -1.97 12.30
C TYR A 22 -3.76 -2.74 13.22
N GLU A 23 -4.25 -3.80 13.86
CA GLU A 23 -3.46 -4.62 14.76
C GLU A 23 -2.31 -5.31 14.03
N HIS A 24 -2.56 -5.72 12.80
CA HIS A 24 -1.53 -6.35 11.97
C HIS A 24 -0.41 -5.38 11.59
N LEU A 25 -0.77 -4.14 11.26
CA LEU A 25 0.20 -3.10 10.92
C LEU A 25 1.06 -2.66 12.13
N LYS A 26 0.60 -2.90 13.34
CA LYS A 26 1.36 -2.60 14.56
C LYS A 26 2.49 -3.58 14.84
N ARG A 27 2.55 -4.69 14.12
CA ARG A 27 3.60 -5.70 14.31
C ARG A 27 4.94 -5.17 13.83
N THR A 28 6.03 -5.74 14.37
CA THR A 28 7.40 -5.40 13.97
C THR A 28 7.63 -5.63 12.48
N ASP A 29 7.08 -6.73 11.95
CA ASP A 29 7.10 -7.04 10.51
C ASP A 29 5.67 -7.01 9.97
N PRO A 30 5.14 -5.83 9.61
CA PRO A 30 3.78 -5.77 9.09
C PRO A 30 3.70 -6.44 7.73
N MET A 31 2.70 -7.30 7.56
CA MET A 31 2.46 -8.04 6.33
C MET A 31 1.12 -7.64 5.72
N PHE A 32 0.96 -6.35 5.46
CA PHE A 32 -0.28 -5.75 4.97
C PHE A 32 -0.71 -6.33 3.61
N CYS A 33 0.22 -6.37 2.66
CA CYS A 33 -0.08 -6.93 1.34
C CYS A 33 -0.38 -8.42 1.43
N GLN A 34 0.37 -9.15 2.25
CA GLN A 34 0.14 -10.58 2.46
C GLN A 34 -1.19 -10.85 3.14
N LEU A 35 -1.62 -9.99 4.06
CA LEU A 35 -2.91 -10.12 4.74
C LEU A 35 -4.07 -9.95 3.75
N VAL A 36 -3.99 -8.95 2.89
CA VAL A 36 -5.06 -8.60 1.95
C VAL A 36 -5.07 -9.49 0.72
N LYS A 37 -3.91 -9.74 0.14
CA LYS A 37 -3.73 -10.60 -1.04
C LYS A 37 -2.61 -11.60 -0.77
N PRO A 38 -2.88 -12.72 -0.09
CA PRO A 38 -1.86 -13.68 0.28
C PRO A 38 -1.15 -14.27 -0.94
N MET A 39 0.19 -14.20 -0.92
CA MET A 39 1.00 -14.85 -1.94
C MET A 39 1.04 -16.36 -1.67
N PRO A 40 0.78 -17.22 -2.68
CA PRO A 40 0.89 -18.65 -2.49
C PRO A 40 2.32 -19.05 -2.09
N PHE A 41 2.43 -20.00 -1.16
CA PHE A 41 3.73 -20.50 -0.68
C PHE A 41 4.62 -20.98 -1.83
N GLU A 42 4.02 -21.56 -2.87
CA GLU A 42 4.73 -22.10 -4.03
C GLU A 42 5.58 -21.04 -4.76
N MET A 43 5.21 -19.77 -4.66
CA MET A 43 5.94 -18.67 -5.30
C MET A 43 7.31 -18.43 -4.65
N ASN A 44 7.54 -18.94 -3.45
CA ASN A 44 8.83 -18.79 -2.76
C ASN A 44 9.88 -19.81 -3.23
N VAL A 45 9.47 -20.89 -3.91
CA VAL A 45 10.33 -22.02 -4.20
C VAL A 45 10.53 -22.31 -5.69
N LYS A 46 9.77 -21.68 -6.59
CA LYS A 46 9.85 -21.93 -8.02
C LYS A 46 10.38 -20.72 -8.77
N PRO A 47 11.68 -20.68 -9.11
CA PRO A 47 12.21 -19.57 -9.89
C PRO A 47 11.71 -19.64 -11.34
N LYS A 48 11.51 -18.46 -11.93
CA LYS A 48 11.28 -18.29 -13.36
C LYS A 48 12.61 -18.06 -14.04
N VAL A 49 12.69 -18.37 -15.34
CA VAL A 49 13.88 -18.09 -16.13
C VAL A 49 13.57 -16.95 -17.09
N SER A 50 14.39 -15.90 -17.08
CA SER A 50 14.23 -14.77 -17.98
C SER A 50 14.62 -15.16 -19.41
N LYS A 51 14.30 -14.30 -20.39
CA LYS A 51 14.69 -14.50 -21.79
C LYS A 51 16.19 -14.57 -21.98
N GLN A 52 16.96 -13.97 -21.07
CA GLN A 52 18.42 -13.99 -21.07
C GLN A 52 19.00 -15.19 -20.30
N GLY A 53 18.17 -16.11 -19.83
CA GLY A 53 18.61 -17.28 -19.08
C GLY A 53 18.89 -17.06 -17.61
N HIS A 54 18.55 -15.89 -17.05
CA HIS A 54 18.73 -15.59 -15.64
C HIS A 54 17.55 -16.09 -14.82
N ALA A 55 17.82 -16.65 -13.65
CA ALA A 55 16.78 -17.07 -12.73
C ALA A 55 16.13 -15.84 -12.09
N ILE A 56 14.80 -15.72 -12.23
CA ILE A 56 13.99 -14.68 -11.60
C ILE A 56 13.14 -15.37 -10.54
N PRO A 57 13.20 -14.94 -9.26
CA PRO A 57 12.31 -15.52 -8.25
C PRO A 57 10.84 -15.36 -8.65
N ALA A 58 10.08 -16.45 -8.56
CA ALA A 58 8.65 -16.41 -8.91
C ALA A 58 7.88 -15.42 -8.07
N TRP A 59 8.26 -15.21 -6.80
CA TRP A 59 7.64 -14.25 -5.90
C TRP A 59 7.73 -12.82 -6.42
N TYR A 60 8.80 -12.48 -7.13
CA TYR A 60 9.02 -11.14 -7.66
C TYR A 60 7.94 -10.76 -8.67
N ASP A 61 7.74 -11.59 -9.70
CA ASP A 61 6.71 -11.35 -10.70
C ASP A 61 5.32 -11.36 -10.09
N TRP A 62 5.06 -12.32 -9.20
CA TRP A 62 3.77 -12.43 -8.53
C TRP A 62 3.43 -11.17 -7.73
N ARG A 63 4.39 -10.67 -6.97
CA ARG A 63 4.18 -9.45 -6.16
C ARG A 63 3.97 -8.22 -7.02
N CYS A 64 4.75 -8.05 -8.09
CA CYS A 64 4.58 -6.92 -8.99
C CYS A 64 3.21 -6.92 -9.66
N GLU A 65 2.69 -8.09 -10.05
CA GLU A 65 1.38 -8.22 -10.67
C GLU A 65 0.23 -8.10 -9.67
N ASN A 66 0.38 -8.66 -8.47
CA ASN A 66 -0.72 -8.77 -7.52
C ASN A 66 -0.70 -7.74 -6.39
N TRP A 67 0.46 -7.21 -6.05
CA TRP A 67 0.61 -6.16 -5.05
C TRP A 67 0.95 -4.80 -5.66
N GLY A 68 1.50 -4.79 -6.87
CA GLY A 68 1.98 -3.56 -7.51
C GLY A 68 3.30 -3.07 -6.94
N THR A 69 3.93 -3.84 -6.06
CA THR A 69 5.19 -3.49 -5.41
C THR A 69 6.00 -4.76 -5.16
N LYS A 70 7.33 -4.61 -5.15
CA LYS A 70 8.26 -5.70 -4.90
C LYS A 70 8.23 -6.16 -3.43
N TRP A 71 8.05 -5.22 -2.50
CA TRP A 71 8.13 -5.47 -1.08
C TRP A 71 6.83 -5.18 -0.36
N GLU A 72 6.69 -5.78 0.82
CA GLU A 72 5.68 -5.36 1.77
C GLU A 72 5.87 -3.90 2.16
N VAL A 73 4.83 -3.32 2.78
CA VAL A 73 4.93 -1.98 3.35
C VAL A 73 6.02 -1.97 4.43
N CYS A 74 6.76 -0.90 4.49
CA CYS A 74 7.81 -0.71 5.50
C CYS A 74 7.72 0.66 6.12
N ASP A 75 8.35 0.81 7.29
CA ASP A 75 8.35 2.07 8.07
C ASP A 75 6.94 2.61 8.33
N VAL A 76 6.05 1.73 8.76
CA VAL A 76 4.67 2.08 9.06
C VAL A 76 4.61 2.99 10.28
N GLN A 77 3.97 4.15 10.12
CA GLN A 77 3.74 5.10 11.20
C GLN A 77 2.29 5.54 11.17
N PHE A 78 1.61 5.43 12.31
CA PHE A 78 0.22 5.84 12.41
C PHE A 78 0.10 7.35 12.60
N THR A 79 -0.89 7.96 11.96
CA THR A 79 -1.15 9.39 12.10
C THR A 79 -1.77 9.72 13.45
N GLU A 80 -2.49 8.76 14.04
CA GLU A 80 -3.09 8.87 15.38
C GLU A 80 -2.76 7.61 16.19
N GLU A 81 -2.72 7.75 17.51
CA GLU A 81 -2.34 6.65 18.40
C GLU A 81 -3.38 5.53 18.47
N GLU A 82 -4.66 5.84 18.19
CA GLU A 82 -5.75 4.89 18.33
C GLU A 82 -6.68 4.92 17.13
N LEU A 83 -7.42 3.81 16.96
CA LEU A 83 -8.51 3.74 15.99
C LEU A 83 -9.63 4.71 16.35
N THR A 84 -10.21 5.34 15.36
CA THR A 84 -11.42 6.16 15.53
C THR A 84 -12.63 5.30 15.17
N PHE A 85 -13.57 5.16 16.10
CA PHE A 85 -14.81 4.43 15.87
C PHE A 85 -15.91 5.39 15.40
N ILE A 86 -16.67 4.96 14.39
CA ILE A 86 -17.74 5.75 13.79
C ILE A 86 -19.05 5.01 14.06
N GLY A 87 -20.01 5.72 14.65
CA GLY A 87 -21.28 5.13 15.05
C GLY A 87 -21.20 4.54 16.46
N ASN A 88 -22.20 3.72 16.81
CA ASN A 88 -22.26 3.10 18.12
C ASN A 88 -21.44 1.81 18.12
N PRO A 89 -20.37 1.71 18.96
CA PRO A 89 -19.49 0.52 18.96
C PRO A 89 -20.20 -0.75 19.47
N TYR A 90 -21.38 -0.63 20.04
CA TYR A 90 -22.17 -1.77 20.54
C TYR A 90 -23.25 -2.23 19.55
N GLN A 91 -23.37 -1.59 18.40
CA GLN A 91 -24.35 -1.94 17.38
C GLN A 91 -23.68 -2.54 16.15
N ASP A 92 -24.39 -3.44 15.46
CA ASP A 92 -23.95 -3.97 14.18
C ASP A 92 -23.87 -2.83 13.16
N GLY A 93 -22.89 -2.89 12.28
CA GLY A 93 -22.69 -1.88 11.26
C GLY A 93 -21.81 -0.71 11.70
N CYS A 94 -21.23 -0.76 12.90
CA CYS A 94 -20.26 0.23 13.32
C CYS A 94 -19.02 0.18 12.43
N GLU A 95 -18.52 1.36 12.03
CA GLU A 95 -17.30 1.49 11.25
C GLU A 95 -16.14 1.95 12.12
N ALA A 96 -14.93 1.80 11.60
CA ALA A 96 -13.73 2.37 12.19
C ALA A 96 -12.85 2.95 11.09
N GLU A 97 -11.95 3.85 11.48
CA GLU A 97 -11.00 4.45 10.54
C GLU A 97 -9.67 4.70 11.21
N PHE A 98 -8.61 4.70 10.42
CA PHE A 98 -7.28 5.12 10.84
C PHE A 98 -6.47 5.55 9.64
N GLY A 99 -5.40 6.32 9.90
CA GLY A 99 -4.46 6.71 8.88
C GLY A 99 -3.05 6.26 9.23
N PHE A 100 -2.25 6.01 8.22
CA PHE A 100 -0.86 5.63 8.40
C PHE A 100 0.00 6.07 7.23
N HIS A 101 1.31 6.17 7.47
CA HIS A 101 2.32 6.43 6.46
C HIS A 101 3.14 5.16 6.29
N CYS A 102 3.59 4.89 5.08
CA CYS A 102 4.47 3.75 4.82
C CYS A 102 5.24 3.96 3.52
N TRP A 103 6.16 3.05 3.26
CA TRP A 103 6.95 3.00 2.04
C TRP A 103 6.75 1.65 1.36
N THR A 104 6.77 1.65 0.02
CA THR A 104 6.81 0.43 -0.79
C THR A 104 7.90 0.60 -1.85
N ALA A 105 8.27 -0.50 -2.52
CA ALA A 105 9.30 -0.45 -3.55
C ALA A 105 8.70 -0.07 -4.90
N TRP A 106 9.24 0.97 -5.53
CA TRP A 106 8.96 1.47 -6.89
C TRP A 106 7.60 2.13 -7.09
N GLY A 107 6.55 1.64 -6.48
CA GLY A 107 5.22 2.16 -6.69
C GLY A 107 4.26 1.82 -5.56
N PRO A 108 3.06 2.41 -5.56
CA PRO A 108 2.06 2.12 -4.54
C PRO A 108 1.42 0.76 -4.76
N PRO A 109 0.95 0.10 -3.68
CA PRO A 109 0.30 -1.22 -3.81
C PRO A 109 -1.17 -1.11 -4.25
N VAL A 110 -1.41 -0.52 -5.42
CA VAL A 110 -2.76 -0.28 -5.96
C VAL A 110 -3.61 -1.56 -6.01
N PRO A 111 -3.09 -2.72 -6.49
CA PRO A 111 -3.90 -3.95 -6.48
C PRO A 111 -4.36 -4.38 -5.08
N VAL A 112 -3.56 -4.10 -4.05
CA VAL A 112 -3.94 -4.38 -2.66
C VAL A 112 -5.05 -3.42 -2.21
N TRP A 113 -4.93 -2.14 -2.56
CA TRP A 113 -5.99 -1.15 -2.27
C TRP A 113 -7.30 -1.51 -2.99
N ASP A 114 -7.22 -1.95 -4.26
CA ASP A 114 -8.41 -2.42 -5.00
C ASP A 114 -9.08 -3.59 -4.29
N ALA A 115 -8.30 -4.53 -3.75
CA ALA A 115 -8.84 -5.65 -3.00
C ALA A 115 -9.54 -5.19 -1.71
N LEU A 116 -9.02 -4.16 -1.04
CA LEU A 116 -9.67 -3.57 0.13
C LEU A 116 -11.02 -2.93 -0.24
N VAL A 117 -11.06 -2.22 -1.37
CA VAL A 117 -12.32 -1.62 -1.86
C VAL A 117 -13.35 -2.70 -2.14
N ASP A 118 -12.94 -3.84 -2.73
CA ASP A 118 -13.82 -4.98 -2.97
C ASP A 118 -14.37 -5.59 -1.68
N LEU A 119 -13.66 -5.44 -0.57
CA LEU A 119 -14.11 -5.88 0.76
C LEU A 119 -15.04 -4.87 1.45
N GLY A 120 -15.30 -3.73 0.82
CA GLY A 120 -16.16 -2.69 1.39
C GLY A 120 -15.42 -1.65 2.23
N ILE A 121 -14.10 -1.59 2.11
CA ILE A 121 -13.27 -0.60 2.81
C ILE A 121 -13.03 0.59 1.90
N SER A 122 -13.25 1.80 2.42
CA SER A 122 -12.89 3.03 1.71
C SER A 122 -11.39 3.29 1.86
N VAL A 123 -10.72 3.51 0.75
CA VAL A 123 -9.28 3.79 0.70
C VAL A 123 -9.07 5.17 0.10
N ASP A 124 -8.37 6.03 0.82
CA ASP A 124 -7.94 7.35 0.34
C ASP A 124 -6.43 7.43 0.59
N ALA A 125 -5.65 7.47 -0.46
CA ALA A 125 -4.20 7.41 -0.35
C ALA A 125 -3.54 8.42 -1.29
N ASP A 126 -2.56 9.14 -0.75
CA ASP A 126 -1.65 9.96 -1.54
C ASP A 126 -0.31 9.24 -1.59
N TYR A 127 0.37 9.30 -2.74
CA TYR A 127 1.67 8.67 -2.89
C TYR A 127 2.62 9.53 -3.71
N GLN A 128 3.92 9.36 -3.45
CA GLN A 128 4.95 10.04 -4.20
C GLN A 128 6.22 9.20 -4.27
N ASP A 129 6.89 9.27 -5.42
CA ASP A 129 8.18 8.64 -5.62
C ASP A 129 9.28 9.45 -4.90
N GLU A 130 10.19 8.76 -4.21
CA GLU A 130 11.30 9.45 -3.51
C GLU A 130 12.22 10.19 -4.47
N GLY A 131 12.34 9.72 -5.71
CA GLY A 131 13.11 10.38 -6.76
C GLY A 131 12.40 11.54 -7.43
N GLY A 132 11.14 11.82 -7.07
CA GLY A 132 10.38 12.92 -7.64
C GLY A 132 9.89 12.70 -9.06
N MET A 133 9.86 11.46 -9.53
CA MET A 133 9.43 11.14 -10.90
C MET A 133 7.92 11.16 -11.07
N PHE A 134 7.17 10.86 -10.01
CA PHE A 134 5.71 10.87 -10.06
C PHE A 134 5.13 11.08 -8.66
N GLU A 135 3.90 11.53 -8.64
CA GLU A 135 3.05 11.52 -7.45
C GLU A 135 1.62 11.24 -7.88
N GLY A 136 0.77 10.85 -6.95
CA GLY A 136 -0.59 10.52 -7.29
C GLY A 136 -1.51 10.42 -6.10
N ARG A 137 -2.77 10.14 -6.41
CA ARG A 137 -3.81 9.93 -5.41
C ARG A 137 -4.73 8.81 -5.86
N TYR A 138 -5.05 7.94 -4.92
CA TYR A 138 -5.98 6.84 -5.11
C TYR A 138 -7.18 7.02 -4.17
N VAL A 139 -8.38 6.96 -4.71
CA VAL A 139 -9.62 7.06 -3.93
C VAL A 139 -10.59 5.99 -4.41
N ASN A 140 -10.82 4.97 -3.60
CA ASN A 140 -11.84 3.93 -3.83
C ASN A 140 -11.87 3.31 -5.23
N GLY A 141 -10.70 3.02 -5.78
CA GLY A 141 -10.57 2.41 -7.10
C GLY A 141 -10.18 3.37 -8.21
N GLU A 142 -10.18 4.66 -7.94
CA GLU A 142 -9.76 5.68 -8.91
C GLU A 142 -8.34 6.14 -8.60
N ASP A 143 -7.41 5.83 -9.50
CA ASP A 143 -6.00 6.16 -9.37
C ASP A 143 -5.61 7.23 -10.38
N GLU A 144 -5.10 8.36 -9.90
CA GLU A 144 -4.59 9.43 -10.74
C GLU A 144 -3.11 9.64 -10.43
N THR A 145 -2.28 9.58 -11.45
CA THR A 145 -0.84 9.78 -11.34
C THR A 145 -0.41 10.94 -12.22
N TRP A 146 0.47 11.78 -11.73
CA TRP A 146 1.00 12.94 -12.47
C TRP A 146 2.45 13.16 -12.12
N GLU A 147 3.14 13.97 -12.94
CA GLU A 147 4.50 14.41 -12.64
C GLU A 147 4.41 15.60 -11.68
N PRO A 148 5.26 15.63 -10.64
CA PRO A 148 5.27 16.76 -9.70
C PRO A 148 5.61 18.06 -10.43
N GLU A 149 4.92 19.15 -10.08
CA GLU A 149 5.27 20.48 -10.58
C GLU A 149 6.54 20.97 -9.88
N LEU A 150 7.51 21.42 -10.69
CA LEU A 150 8.71 22.03 -10.16
C LEU A 150 8.42 23.50 -9.82
N ASP A 151 8.82 23.93 -8.64
CA ASP A 151 8.76 25.34 -8.25
C ASP A 151 9.77 26.14 -9.07
N GLU A 152 9.52 27.45 -9.28
CA GLU A 152 10.45 28.30 -10.00
C GLU A 152 11.85 28.29 -9.37
N GLU A 153 11.94 28.14 -8.06
CA GLU A 153 13.20 28.02 -7.34
C GLU A 153 13.96 26.76 -7.72
N ASP A 154 13.25 25.64 -7.91
CA ASP A 154 13.86 24.39 -8.37
C ASP A 154 14.37 24.48 -9.81
N LEU A 155 13.68 25.26 -10.64
CA LEU A 155 14.10 25.49 -12.02
C LEU A 155 15.33 26.37 -12.13
N GLU A 156 15.53 27.31 -11.19
CA GLU A 156 16.70 28.18 -11.16
C GLU A 156 17.97 27.44 -10.76
N ASP A 157 17.84 26.38 -9.96
CA ASP A 157 18.97 25.56 -9.49
C ASP A 157 19.34 24.44 -10.48
N ALA A 158 18.62 24.32 -11.55
CA ALA A 158 18.84 23.26 -12.55
C ALA A 158 19.95 23.62 -13.56
#